data_c6d8ea7c7496d6302f232fb7a8975602
#
_entry.id   c6d8ea7c7496d6302f232fb7a8975602
#
_cell.length_a   1.000
_cell.length_b   1.000
_cell.length_c   1.000
_cell.angle_alpha   90.00
_cell.angle_beta   90.00
_cell.angle_gamma   90.00
#
_symmetry.space_group_name_H-M   'P 1'
#
loop_
_entity.id
_entity.type
_entity.pdbx_description
1 polymer ?
#
loop_
_entity_poly.entity_id
_entity_poly.type
_entity_poly.pdbx_seq_one_letter_code
_entity_poly.pdbx_strand_id
1 'polypeptide(L)'
;MKNFQENIVPAERQNEKPVWISENTGLRILFVGNSITRHGKKPEIGWDRECGMAASSADNDYVHLVLKKIMKYDKHPAWCIAQVADFERTFFEHDASYGYSLAAEFKPDIVIMFFGANVSRDYDTMENPPKPFFEAFEDMRNLLSNNGKAKVYISEGFYIRPVLDAEKKAVAEKYGDTFISMDDIRTREDSHGQFNHPGDLGMELIADRFFEAIEPEVKRLTDK
;
A
#
# COMPACT_ATOMS: atom_id res chain seq x y z
N MET A 1 1.10 1.20 24.05
CA MET A 1 0.88 1.81 22.72
C MET A 1 -0.62 1.79 22.50
N LYS A 2 -1.22 2.91 22.08
CA LYS A 2 -2.63 2.88 21.62
C LYS A 2 -2.69 1.92 20.43
N ASN A 3 -3.67 1.03 20.45
CA ASN A 3 -3.85 0.02 19.42
C ASN A 3 -4.14 0.71 18.09
N PHE A 4 -3.25 0.57 17.10
CA PHE A 4 -3.43 1.16 15.76
C PHE A 4 -4.74 0.72 15.07
N GLN A 5 -5.40 -0.31 15.60
CA GLN A 5 -6.67 -0.81 15.09
C GLN A 5 -7.88 0.09 15.41
N GLU A 6 -7.75 1.07 16.29
CA GLU A 6 -8.88 1.88 16.76
C GLU A 6 -9.16 3.13 15.91
N ASN A 7 -8.28 3.45 14.96
CA ASN A 7 -8.46 4.63 14.11
C ASN A 7 -9.23 4.25 12.85
N ILE A 8 -10.53 4.20 12.99
CA ILE A 8 -11.47 3.81 11.94
C ILE A 8 -12.12 5.08 11.39
N VAL A 9 -12.35 5.11 10.07
CA VAL A 9 -13.21 6.11 9.42
C VAL A 9 -14.50 6.25 10.23
N PRO A 10 -14.99 7.46 10.51
CA PRO A 10 -16.24 7.68 11.20
C PRO A 10 -17.37 6.81 10.67
N ALA A 11 -18.29 6.37 11.53
CA ALA A 11 -19.33 5.39 11.18
C ALA A 11 -20.17 5.81 9.95
N GLU A 12 -20.46 7.09 9.80
CA GLU A 12 -21.17 7.70 8.69
C GLU A 12 -20.41 7.62 7.35
N ARG A 13 -19.08 7.45 7.41
CA ARG A 13 -18.19 7.35 6.25
C ARG A 13 -17.67 5.92 5.99
N GLN A 14 -18.06 4.96 6.80
CA GLN A 14 -17.63 3.55 6.65
C GLN A 14 -18.10 2.90 5.35
N ASN A 15 -19.11 3.46 4.70
CA ASN A 15 -19.55 3.01 3.38
C ASN A 15 -18.59 3.39 2.25
N GLU A 16 -17.66 4.32 2.52
CA GLU A 16 -16.56 4.67 1.62
C GLU A 16 -15.36 3.73 1.81
N LYS A 17 -15.60 2.52 2.27
CA LYS A 17 -14.56 1.48 2.34
C LYS A 17 -13.91 1.36 0.96
N PRO A 18 -12.63 1.14 0.98
CA PRO A 18 -11.76 0.54 1.99
C PRO A 18 -10.66 1.51 2.49
N VAL A 19 -11.01 2.57 3.14
CA VAL A 19 -10.04 3.57 3.63
C VAL A 19 -10.06 3.65 5.15
N TRP A 20 -8.88 3.67 5.78
CA TRP A 20 -8.68 3.85 7.23
C TRP A 20 -7.73 5.01 7.45
N ILE A 21 -8.06 5.91 8.38
CA ILE A 21 -7.30 7.13 8.66
C ILE A 21 -7.05 7.24 10.15
N SER A 22 -5.81 7.54 10.55
CA SER A 22 -5.46 7.82 11.94
C SER A 22 -5.93 9.21 12.37
N GLU A 23 -6.10 9.40 13.68
CA GLU A 23 -6.38 10.71 14.28
C GLU A 23 -5.10 11.56 14.48
N ASN A 24 -3.92 11.01 14.23
CA ASN A 24 -2.65 11.72 14.37
C ASN A 24 -2.54 12.87 13.37
N THR A 25 -1.71 13.87 13.68
CA THR A 25 -1.58 15.11 12.91
C THR A 25 -0.16 15.41 12.41
N GLY A 26 0.78 14.50 12.62
CA GLY A 26 2.16 14.63 12.15
C GLY A 26 2.32 14.39 10.64
N LEU A 27 3.51 13.96 10.24
CA LEU A 27 3.85 13.58 8.87
C LEU A 27 2.82 12.61 8.31
N ARG A 28 2.31 12.90 7.11
CA ARG A 28 1.15 12.20 6.53
C ARG A 28 1.60 11.14 5.53
N ILE A 29 1.42 9.87 5.90
CA ILE A 29 1.82 8.74 5.06
C ILE A 29 0.57 7.99 4.58
N LEU A 30 0.46 7.79 3.27
CA LEU A 30 -0.59 6.97 2.66
C LEU A 30 0.01 5.65 2.18
N PHE A 31 -0.55 4.55 2.67
CA PHE A 31 -0.26 3.19 2.21
C PHE A 31 -1.37 2.73 1.28
N VAL A 32 -1.03 2.46 0.04
CA VAL A 32 -1.96 1.96 -1.00
C VAL A 32 -1.59 0.52 -1.29
N GLY A 33 -2.46 -0.41 -0.94
CA GLY A 33 -2.15 -1.83 -1.09
C GLY A 33 -3.38 -2.74 -0.99
N ASN A 34 -3.14 -4.01 -0.92
CA ASN A 34 -4.19 -5.05 -0.87
C ASN A 34 -4.18 -5.80 0.47
N SER A 35 -4.49 -7.10 0.47
CA SER A 35 -4.49 -7.95 1.66
C SER A 35 -3.17 -7.93 2.44
N ILE A 36 -2.02 -7.75 1.77
CA ILE A 36 -0.71 -7.63 2.43
C ILE A 36 -0.62 -6.35 3.28
N THR A 37 -1.29 -5.29 2.85
CA THR A 37 -1.34 -4.00 3.58
C THR A 37 -2.35 -4.04 4.71
N ARG A 38 -3.56 -4.53 4.44
CA ARG A 38 -4.61 -4.75 5.44
C ARG A 38 -5.67 -5.71 4.91
N HIS A 39 -6.04 -6.68 5.73
CA HIS A 39 -7.14 -7.59 5.48
C HIS A 39 -8.04 -7.66 6.72
N GLY A 40 -9.36 -7.56 6.53
CA GLY A 40 -10.35 -7.76 7.58
C GLY A 40 -10.43 -9.21 8.04
N LYS A 41 -11.09 -9.46 9.17
CA LYS A 41 -11.31 -10.82 9.66
C LYS A 41 -12.04 -11.66 8.63
N LYS A 42 -11.58 -12.90 8.46
CA LYS A 42 -12.17 -13.92 7.58
C LYS A 42 -12.07 -15.29 8.25
N PRO A 43 -12.91 -15.55 9.28
CA PRO A 43 -12.84 -16.76 10.10
C PRO A 43 -12.97 -18.06 9.30
N GLU A 44 -13.70 -18.06 8.18
CA GLU A 44 -13.90 -19.22 7.32
C GLU A 44 -12.61 -19.75 6.66
N ILE A 45 -11.54 -18.92 6.62
CA ILE A 45 -10.21 -19.36 6.18
C ILE A 45 -9.19 -19.39 7.34
N GLY A 46 -9.65 -19.20 8.58
CA GLY A 46 -8.80 -19.18 9.77
C GLY A 46 -8.05 -17.83 9.98
N TRP A 47 -8.49 -16.74 9.35
CA TRP A 47 -7.95 -15.41 9.56
C TRP A 47 -8.83 -14.59 10.52
N ASP A 48 -8.34 -14.26 11.71
CA ASP A 48 -9.08 -13.61 12.80
C ASP A 48 -8.58 -12.19 13.13
N ARG A 49 -7.68 -11.62 12.30
CA ARG A 49 -7.02 -10.34 12.52
C ARG A 49 -7.45 -9.28 11.52
N GLU A 50 -7.14 -8.01 11.84
CA GLU A 50 -7.38 -6.85 10.98
C GLU A 50 -6.07 -6.09 10.75
N CYS A 51 -5.13 -6.72 10.07
CA CYS A 51 -3.80 -6.19 9.74
C CYS A 51 -3.33 -6.76 8.41
N GLY A 52 -2.07 -6.56 8.05
CA GLY A 52 -1.46 -7.21 6.90
C GLY A 52 -1.59 -8.73 7.00
N MET A 53 -2.20 -9.34 5.96
CA MET A 53 -2.51 -10.78 5.97
C MET A 53 -1.24 -11.61 6.08
N ALA A 54 -1.28 -12.63 6.93
CA ALA A 54 -0.22 -13.53 7.37
C ALA A 54 0.78 -12.95 8.39
N ALA A 55 0.73 -11.67 8.74
CA ALA A 55 1.41 -11.18 9.94
C ALA A 55 0.81 -11.80 11.20
N SER A 56 1.64 -12.12 12.20
CA SER A 56 1.18 -12.70 13.47
C SER A 56 0.39 -11.71 14.33
N SER A 57 0.58 -10.40 14.10
CA SER A 57 -0.16 -9.32 14.73
C SER A 57 -0.05 -8.03 13.89
N ALA A 58 -0.85 -7.01 14.21
CA ALA A 58 -0.71 -5.69 13.60
C ALA A 58 0.68 -5.08 13.83
N ASP A 59 1.29 -5.34 14.99
CA ASP A 59 2.63 -4.86 15.31
C ASP A 59 3.75 -5.43 14.42
N ASN A 60 3.47 -6.51 13.72
CA ASN A 60 4.40 -7.24 12.86
C ASN A 60 4.07 -7.10 11.38
N ASP A 61 3.01 -6.37 10.97
CA ASP A 61 2.79 -6.06 9.58
C ASP A 61 3.70 -4.90 9.11
N TYR A 62 3.93 -4.83 7.79
CA TYR A 62 4.86 -3.86 7.24
C TYR A 62 4.43 -2.41 7.48
N VAL A 63 3.13 -2.11 7.49
CA VAL A 63 2.60 -0.75 7.70
C VAL A 63 3.01 -0.24 9.08
N HIS A 64 2.72 -1.03 10.12
CA HIS A 64 3.03 -0.65 11.50
C HIS A 64 4.53 -0.64 11.77
N LEU A 65 5.29 -1.55 11.12
CA LEU A 65 6.76 -1.55 11.21
C LEU A 65 7.38 -0.29 10.57
N VAL A 66 6.88 0.14 9.41
CA VAL A 66 7.29 1.42 8.78
C VAL A 66 6.96 2.59 9.70
N LEU A 67 5.74 2.64 10.24
CA LEU A 67 5.33 3.71 11.17
C LEU A 67 6.20 3.75 12.43
N LYS A 68 6.54 2.60 13.03
CA LYS A 68 7.49 2.54 14.15
C LYS A 68 8.86 3.14 13.82
N LYS A 69 9.35 2.93 12.60
CA LYS A 69 10.62 3.51 12.14
C LYS A 69 10.50 5.02 11.95
N ILE A 70 9.39 5.52 11.38
CA ILE A 70 9.10 6.95 11.22
C ILE A 70 9.00 7.65 12.57
N MET A 71 8.48 6.99 13.61
CA MET A 71 8.37 7.56 14.97
C MET A 71 9.70 7.93 15.63
N LYS A 72 10.83 7.59 15.03
CA LYS A 72 12.15 8.11 15.43
C LYS A 72 12.28 9.59 15.08
N TYR A 73 11.58 10.07 14.07
CA TYR A 73 11.63 11.43 13.51
C TYR A 73 10.38 12.24 13.86
N ASP A 74 9.20 11.64 13.75
CA ASP A 74 7.92 12.22 14.14
C ASP A 74 7.21 11.28 15.12
N LYS A 75 6.91 11.76 16.32
CA LYS A 75 6.29 10.93 17.38
C LYS A 75 4.85 10.56 17.11
N HIS A 76 4.18 11.29 16.22
CA HIS A 76 2.75 11.14 15.94
C HIS A 76 2.46 11.19 14.43
N PRO A 77 3.09 10.32 13.61
CA PRO A 77 2.85 10.31 12.18
C PRO A 77 1.37 10.05 11.91
N ALA A 78 0.77 10.86 11.05
CA ALA A 78 -0.56 10.59 10.53
C ALA A 78 -0.45 9.54 9.42
N TRP A 79 -1.36 8.59 9.40
CA TRP A 79 -1.38 7.56 8.38
C TRP A 79 -2.78 7.34 7.81
N CYS A 80 -2.80 6.93 6.56
CA CYS A 80 -3.98 6.47 5.86
C CYS A 80 -3.65 5.15 5.16
N ILE A 81 -4.58 4.20 5.17
CA ILE A 81 -4.51 2.97 4.39
C ILE A 81 -5.64 3.01 3.36
N ALA A 82 -5.30 2.86 2.09
CA ALA A 82 -6.24 2.60 1.01
C ALA A 82 -6.07 1.14 0.55
N GLN A 83 -7.04 0.30 0.86
CA GLN A 83 -7.05 -1.11 0.47
C GLN A 83 -7.69 -1.25 -0.92
N VAL A 84 -6.90 -1.59 -1.91
CA VAL A 84 -7.27 -1.52 -3.33
C VAL A 84 -7.50 -2.88 -4.00
N ALA A 85 -7.73 -3.96 -3.22
CA ALA A 85 -7.95 -5.29 -3.80
C ALA A 85 -9.16 -5.38 -4.74
N ASP A 86 -10.22 -4.62 -4.47
CA ASP A 86 -11.39 -4.57 -5.35
C ASP A 86 -11.08 -3.78 -6.62
N PHE A 87 -10.35 -2.67 -6.51
CA PHE A 87 -9.84 -1.95 -7.67
C PHE A 87 -8.94 -2.84 -8.53
N GLU A 88 -8.03 -3.61 -7.96
CA GLU A 88 -7.16 -4.54 -8.71
C GLU A 88 -7.98 -5.55 -9.55
N ARG A 89 -9.16 -5.96 -9.06
CA ARG A 89 -10.03 -6.92 -9.77
C ARG A 89 -10.90 -6.27 -10.85
N THR A 90 -11.19 -4.98 -10.72
CA THR A 90 -12.22 -4.28 -11.51
C THR A 90 -11.72 -2.96 -12.12
N PHE A 91 -10.41 -2.75 -12.21
CA PHE A 91 -9.81 -1.49 -12.69
C PHE A 91 -10.24 -1.09 -14.10
N PHE A 92 -10.70 -2.05 -14.89
CA PHE A 92 -11.23 -1.82 -16.23
C PHE A 92 -12.71 -1.39 -16.24
N GLU A 93 -13.42 -1.51 -15.11
CA GLU A 93 -14.85 -1.18 -14.97
C GLU A 93 -15.07 0.17 -14.29
N HIS A 94 -14.16 0.58 -13.40
CA HIS A 94 -14.34 1.72 -12.51
C HIS A 94 -13.20 2.73 -12.61
N ASP A 95 -13.57 3.99 -12.41
CA ASP A 95 -12.60 5.07 -12.20
C ASP A 95 -11.90 4.89 -10.85
N ALA A 96 -10.61 5.29 -10.79
CA ALA A 96 -9.83 5.22 -9.56
C ALA A 96 -10.41 6.05 -8.40
N SER A 97 -11.24 7.06 -8.68
CA SER A 97 -11.92 7.85 -7.64
C SER A 97 -13.01 7.08 -6.90
N TYR A 98 -13.54 6.00 -7.52
CA TYR A 98 -14.61 5.21 -6.93
C TYR A 98 -14.13 4.48 -5.67
N GLY A 99 -14.59 4.93 -4.50
CA GLY A 99 -14.27 4.35 -3.19
C GLY A 99 -13.00 4.90 -2.53
N TYR A 100 -12.22 5.81 -3.18
CA TYR A 100 -10.95 6.31 -2.62
C TYR A 100 -10.91 7.83 -2.40
N SER A 101 -12.04 8.52 -2.45
CA SER A 101 -12.14 9.97 -2.21
C SER A 101 -11.55 10.38 -0.86
N LEU A 102 -11.81 9.60 0.20
CA LEU A 102 -11.25 9.84 1.54
C LEU A 102 -9.71 9.76 1.57
N ALA A 103 -9.13 8.81 0.83
CA ALA A 103 -7.68 8.70 0.74
C ALA A 103 -7.08 9.91 0.00
N ALA A 104 -7.76 10.42 -1.04
CA ALA A 104 -7.36 11.65 -1.73
C ALA A 104 -7.48 12.89 -0.83
N GLU A 105 -8.59 13.00 -0.05
CA GLU A 105 -8.80 14.07 0.92
C GLU A 105 -7.79 14.05 2.08
N PHE A 106 -7.16 12.92 2.34
CA PHE A 106 -6.10 12.79 3.35
C PHE A 106 -4.90 13.69 3.04
N LYS A 107 -4.64 14.04 1.78
CA LYS A 107 -3.54 14.92 1.33
C LYS A 107 -2.18 14.47 1.90
N PRO A 108 -1.67 13.31 1.52
CA PRO A 108 -0.42 12.77 2.05
C PRO A 108 0.79 13.64 1.69
N ASP A 109 1.86 13.51 2.48
CA ASP A 109 3.20 13.98 2.17
C ASP A 109 4.00 12.88 1.43
N ILE A 110 3.78 11.62 1.84
CA ILE A 110 4.41 10.43 1.28
C ILE A 110 3.33 9.42 0.91
N VAL A 111 3.44 8.82 -0.28
CA VAL A 111 2.58 7.73 -0.75
C VAL A 111 3.43 6.50 -1.04
N ILE A 112 3.06 5.36 -0.48
CA ILE A 112 3.64 4.05 -0.77
C ILE A 112 2.60 3.22 -1.51
N MET A 113 2.91 2.82 -2.76
CA MET A 113 2.02 2.03 -3.61
C MET A 113 2.56 0.61 -3.77
N PHE A 114 1.93 -0.34 -3.07
CA PHE A 114 2.33 -1.75 -3.03
C PHE A 114 1.14 -2.65 -3.37
N PHE A 115 0.78 -2.74 -4.64
CA PHE A 115 -0.35 -3.53 -5.10
C PHE A 115 -0.16 -4.07 -6.53
N GLY A 116 -1.11 -4.89 -7.01
CA GLY A 116 -1.09 -5.60 -8.29
C GLY A 116 -1.42 -7.10 -8.14
N ALA A 117 -1.44 -7.64 -6.89
CA ALA A 117 -1.58 -9.06 -6.64
C ALA A 117 -2.92 -9.68 -7.06
N ASN A 118 -4.01 -8.91 -7.02
CA ASN A 118 -5.36 -9.37 -7.34
C ASN A 118 -5.78 -9.08 -8.79
N VAL A 119 -4.93 -8.48 -9.60
CA VAL A 119 -5.15 -8.39 -11.04
C VAL A 119 -5.18 -9.80 -11.63
N SER A 120 -6.20 -10.12 -12.46
CA SER A 120 -6.32 -11.45 -13.07
C SER A 120 -5.02 -11.89 -13.74
N ARG A 121 -4.68 -13.17 -13.61
CA ARG A 121 -3.52 -13.74 -14.30
C ARG A 121 -3.67 -13.72 -15.82
N ASP A 122 -4.90 -13.74 -16.32
CA ASP A 122 -5.17 -13.65 -17.76
C ASP A 122 -4.65 -12.34 -18.34
N TYR A 123 -4.56 -11.28 -17.53
CA TYR A 123 -4.01 -10.00 -17.95
C TYR A 123 -2.58 -10.12 -18.49
N ASP A 124 -1.74 -10.98 -17.91
CA ASP A 124 -0.34 -11.15 -18.31
C ASP A 124 -0.16 -11.63 -19.76
N THR A 125 -1.21 -12.18 -20.36
CA THR A 125 -1.22 -12.72 -21.72
C THR A 125 -2.22 -12.04 -22.65
N MET A 126 -2.95 -11.01 -22.18
CA MET A 126 -3.88 -10.25 -23.03
C MET A 126 -3.14 -9.35 -24.01
N GLU A 127 -3.38 -9.54 -25.30
CA GLU A 127 -2.83 -8.65 -26.34
C GLU A 127 -3.53 -7.27 -26.33
N ASN A 128 -4.83 -7.22 -26.05
CA ASN A 128 -5.64 -6.01 -26.07
C ASN A 128 -6.57 -5.97 -24.86
N PRO A 129 -6.08 -5.62 -23.67
CA PRO A 129 -6.93 -5.50 -22.49
C PRO A 129 -7.96 -4.36 -22.67
N PRO A 130 -9.16 -4.47 -22.07
CA PRO A 130 -10.19 -3.42 -22.13
C PRO A 130 -9.68 -2.05 -21.65
N LYS A 131 -8.83 -2.05 -20.64
CA LYS A 131 -8.05 -0.91 -20.15
C LYS A 131 -6.66 -1.43 -19.75
N PRO A 132 -5.56 -0.81 -20.22
CA PRO A 132 -4.23 -1.15 -19.73
C PRO A 132 -4.10 -0.89 -18.22
N PHE A 133 -3.44 -1.78 -17.50
CA PHE A 133 -3.21 -1.58 -16.06
C PHE A 133 -2.34 -0.34 -15.81
N PHE A 134 -1.43 -0.04 -16.73
CA PHE A 134 -0.67 1.22 -16.74
C PHE A 134 -1.57 2.43 -16.54
N GLU A 135 -2.63 2.57 -17.34
CA GLU A 135 -3.57 3.72 -17.28
C GLU A 135 -4.32 3.75 -15.96
N ALA A 136 -4.82 2.59 -15.50
CA ALA A 136 -5.55 2.50 -14.26
C ALA A 136 -4.65 2.78 -13.04
N PHE A 137 -3.40 2.30 -13.06
CA PHE A 137 -2.41 2.56 -12.04
C PHE A 137 -2.02 4.04 -12.01
N GLU A 138 -1.85 4.65 -13.18
CA GLU A 138 -1.60 6.09 -13.33
C GLU A 138 -2.74 6.93 -12.77
N ASP A 139 -3.99 6.58 -13.07
CA ASP A 139 -5.17 7.25 -12.52
C ASP A 139 -5.18 7.22 -10.98
N MET A 140 -4.91 6.04 -10.39
CA MET A 140 -4.82 5.88 -8.94
C MET A 140 -3.66 6.70 -8.35
N ARG A 141 -2.50 6.66 -8.98
CA ARG A 141 -1.32 7.46 -8.58
C ARG A 141 -1.64 8.95 -8.60
N ASN A 142 -2.28 9.44 -9.64
CA ASN A 142 -2.61 10.86 -9.78
C ASN A 142 -3.66 11.30 -8.76
N LEU A 143 -4.70 10.49 -8.55
CA LEU A 143 -5.72 10.72 -7.53
C LEU A 143 -5.10 10.89 -6.13
N LEU A 144 -4.15 10.02 -5.77
CA LEU A 144 -3.62 9.91 -4.42
C LEU A 144 -2.35 10.72 -4.16
N SER A 145 -1.77 11.36 -5.18
CA SER A 145 -0.52 12.12 -5.08
C SER A 145 -0.65 13.52 -4.48
N ASN A 146 -1.80 13.89 -3.92
CA ASN A 146 -2.05 15.23 -3.39
C ASN A 146 -1.76 16.33 -4.42
N ASN A 147 -2.32 16.18 -5.63
CA ASN A 147 -2.05 17.07 -6.78
C ASN A 147 -0.54 17.15 -7.13
N GLY A 148 0.17 16.05 -7.04
CA GLY A 148 1.60 15.96 -7.33
C GLY A 148 2.51 16.54 -6.26
N LYS A 149 1.99 16.89 -5.07
CA LYS A 149 2.78 17.42 -3.95
C LYS A 149 3.42 16.32 -3.10
N ALA A 150 2.79 15.16 -3.03
CA ALA A 150 3.31 14.02 -2.30
C ALA A 150 4.51 13.41 -3.02
N LYS A 151 5.50 12.92 -2.25
CA LYS A 151 6.54 12.05 -2.78
C LYS A 151 5.96 10.64 -2.89
N VAL A 152 6.00 10.08 -4.10
CA VAL A 152 5.40 8.76 -4.40
C VAL A 152 6.49 7.71 -4.55
N TYR A 153 6.26 6.57 -3.91
CA TYR A 153 7.11 5.38 -3.94
C TYR A 153 6.29 4.21 -4.44
N ILE A 154 6.69 3.67 -5.59
CA ILE A 154 6.01 2.58 -6.28
C ILE A 154 6.91 1.34 -6.20
N SER A 155 6.36 0.19 -5.88
CA SER A 155 7.14 -1.03 -5.79
C SER A 155 6.66 -2.13 -6.71
N GLU A 156 7.53 -3.08 -7.00
CA GLU A 156 7.11 -4.40 -7.46
C GLU A 156 6.10 -5.01 -6.48
N GLY A 157 5.29 -5.97 -6.96
CA GLY A 157 4.44 -6.77 -6.10
C GLY A 157 5.22 -7.82 -5.31
N PHE A 158 4.63 -8.36 -4.24
CA PHE A 158 5.18 -9.52 -3.53
C PHE A 158 5.17 -10.79 -4.41
N TYR A 159 4.18 -10.91 -5.28
CA TYR A 159 4.15 -11.99 -6.28
C TYR A 159 4.79 -11.53 -7.58
N ILE A 160 5.56 -12.42 -8.21
CA ILE A 160 6.24 -12.13 -9.48
C ILE A 160 5.20 -11.95 -10.59
N ARG A 161 5.10 -10.74 -11.10
CA ARG A 161 4.18 -10.32 -12.18
C ARG A 161 4.91 -9.36 -13.13
N PRO A 162 5.80 -9.88 -14.03
CA PRO A 162 6.68 -9.03 -14.83
C PRO A 162 5.95 -7.98 -15.68
N VAL A 163 4.76 -8.32 -16.22
CA VAL A 163 3.94 -7.37 -17.00
C VAL A 163 3.51 -6.20 -16.15
N LEU A 164 2.89 -6.48 -14.99
CA LEU A 164 2.42 -5.42 -14.08
C LEU A 164 3.58 -4.62 -13.49
N ASP A 165 4.69 -5.29 -13.15
CA ASP A 165 5.86 -4.61 -12.60
C ASP A 165 6.50 -3.66 -13.61
N ALA A 166 6.54 -4.06 -14.91
CA ALA A 166 6.99 -3.19 -15.99
C ALA A 166 6.07 -1.98 -16.18
N GLU A 167 4.75 -2.16 -16.13
CA GLU A 167 3.78 -1.07 -16.24
C GLU A 167 3.87 -0.10 -15.06
N LYS A 168 3.98 -0.60 -13.82
CA LYS A 168 4.20 0.23 -12.63
C LYS A 168 5.50 1.02 -12.71
N LYS A 169 6.58 0.38 -13.19
CA LYS A 169 7.86 1.03 -13.41
C LYS A 169 7.76 2.14 -14.44
N ALA A 170 7.04 1.91 -15.54
CA ALA A 170 6.82 2.93 -16.56
C ALA A 170 6.06 4.15 -16.01
N VAL A 171 5.08 3.94 -15.11
CA VAL A 171 4.41 5.06 -14.41
C VAL A 171 5.40 5.79 -13.51
N ALA A 172 6.22 5.09 -12.73
CA ALA A 172 7.23 5.72 -11.89
C ALA A 172 8.19 6.59 -12.71
N GLU A 173 8.71 6.08 -13.83
CA GLU A 173 9.60 6.80 -14.73
C GLU A 173 8.94 8.05 -15.32
N LYS A 174 7.66 7.93 -15.75
CA LYS A 174 6.88 9.04 -16.32
C LYS A 174 6.75 10.24 -15.36
N TYR A 175 6.62 9.98 -14.06
CA TYR A 175 6.41 11.03 -13.05
C TYR A 175 7.65 11.36 -12.21
N GLY A 176 8.77 10.68 -12.42
CA GLY A 176 9.97 10.83 -11.59
C GLY A 176 9.77 10.32 -10.16
N ASP A 177 8.89 9.34 -9.98
CA ASP A 177 8.65 8.66 -8.72
C ASP A 177 9.76 7.62 -8.44
N THR A 178 9.91 7.21 -7.20
CA THR A 178 10.89 6.18 -6.84
C THR A 178 10.29 4.79 -7.07
N PHE A 179 10.93 3.98 -7.92
CA PHE A 179 10.57 2.58 -8.11
C PHE A 179 11.45 1.66 -7.25
N ILE A 180 10.82 0.72 -6.55
CA ILE A 180 11.46 -0.13 -5.54
C ILE A 180 11.35 -1.60 -5.95
N SER A 181 12.48 -2.31 -6.07
CA SER A 181 12.48 -3.75 -6.30
C SER A 181 12.20 -4.53 -5.01
N MET A 182 11.48 -5.65 -5.17
CA MET A 182 11.17 -6.62 -4.12
C MET A 182 11.74 -8.01 -4.44
N ASP A 183 12.58 -8.14 -5.47
CA ASP A 183 13.03 -9.45 -5.98
C ASP A 183 13.72 -10.32 -4.94
N ASP A 184 14.62 -9.76 -4.16
CA ASP A 184 15.35 -10.49 -3.11
C ASP A 184 14.48 -10.86 -1.91
N ILE A 185 13.32 -10.22 -1.75
CA ILE A 185 12.35 -10.55 -0.69
C ILE A 185 11.37 -11.61 -1.17
N ARG A 186 10.75 -11.38 -2.34
CA ARG A 186 9.67 -12.24 -2.87
C ARG A 186 10.15 -13.61 -3.36
N THR A 187 11.44 -13.76 -3.60
CA THR A 187 12.06 -15.03 -4.00
C THR A 187 12.55 -15.88 -2.82
N ARG A 188 12.50 -15.36 -1.59
CA ARG A 188 12.90 -16.08 -0.39
C ARG A 188 11.75 -16.93 0.14
N GLU A 189 11.98 -18.23 0.35
CA GLU A 189 10.98 -19.13 0.92
C GLU A 189 10.59 -18.73 2.35
N ASP A 190 11.57 -18.29 3.17
CA ASP A 190 11.36 -17.90 4.56
C ASP A 190 10.64 -16.56 4.74
N SER A 191 10.48 -15.78 3.67
CA SER A 191 9.66 -14.56 3.68
C SER A 191 8.14 -14.86 3.60
N HIS A 192 7.77 -16.06 3.15
CA HIS A 192 6.38 -16.46 2.97
C HIS A 192 5.79 -17.04 4.26
N GLY A 193 4.53 -16.73 4.53
CA GLY A 193 3.74 -17.21 5.64
C GLY A 193 2.44 -17.89 5.18
N GLN A 194 1.42 -17.81 6.01
CA GLN A 194 0.10 -18.37 5.70
C GLN A 194 -0.46 -17.77 4.39
N PHE A 195 -1.28 -18.53 3.68
CA PHE A 195 -1.95 -18.10 2.44
C PHE A 195 -0.99 -17.63 1.35
N ASN A 196 0.28 -18.06 1.40
CA ASN A 196 1.34 -17.58 0.51
C ASN A 196 1.53 -16.05 0.54
N HIS A 197 1.16 -15.41 1.66
CA HIS A 197 1.42 -14.00 1.93
C HIS A 197 2.73 -13.86 2.73
N PRO A 198 3.33 -12.66 2.81
CA PRO A 198 4.52 -12.46 3.61
C PRO A 198 4.23 -12.74 5.09
N GLY A 199 5.00 -13.66 5.71
CA GLY A 199 5.00 -13.86 7.15
C GLY A 199 5.74 -12.73 7.88
N ASP A 200 5.93 -12.82 9.21
CA ASP A 200 6.56 -11.75 9.99
C ASP A 200 7.92 -11.33 9.43
N LEU A 201 8.77 -12.27 9.04
CA LEU A 201 10.05 -11.95 8.41
C LEU A 201 9.86 -11.24 7.06
N GLY A 202 8.93 -11.70 6.23
CA GLY A 202 8.61 -11.05 4.95
C GLY A 202 8.09 -9.63 5.16
N MET A 203 7.23 -9.43 6.16
CA MET A 203 6.71 -8.10 6.53
C MET A 203 7.83 -7.17 7.03
N GLU A 204 8.76 -7.68 7.83
CA GLU A 204 9.92 -6.92 8.31
C GLU A 204 10.82 -6.48 7.15
N LEU A 205 11.17 -7.41 6.26
CA LEU A 205 12.00 -7.11 5.08
C LEU A 205 11.32 -6.08 4.15
N ILE A 206 10.01 -6.19 3.93
CA ILE A 206 9.23 -5.21 3.16
C ILE A 206 9.27 -3.85 3.85
N ALA A 207 9.08 -3.81 5.18
CA ALA A 207 9.11 -2.57 5.96
C ALA A 207 10.49 -1.91 5.91
N ASP A 208 11.56 -2.69 6.02
CA ASP A 208 12.93 -2.19 5.92
C ASP A 208 13.21 -1.58 4.55
N ARG A 209 12.79 -2.27 3.48
CA ARG A 209 12.94 -1.81 2.11
C ARG A 209 12.20 -0.50 1.85
N PHE A 210 10.94 -0.39 2.29
CA PHE A 210 10.20 0.87 2.17
C PHE A 210 10.82 1.97 3.02
N PHE A 211 11.19 1.67 4.27
CA PHE A 211 11.75 2.69 5.14
C PHE A 211 13.09 3.21 4.64
N GLU A 212 13.96 2.36 4.14
CA GLU A 212 15.22 2.76 3.51
C GLU A 212 14.98 3.76 2.36
N ALA A 213 13.98 3.49 1.52
CA ALA A 213 13.65 4.36 0.41
C ALA A 213 13.06 5.72 0.84
N ILE A 214 12.19 5.74 1.87
CA ILE A 214 11.49 6.96 2.30
C ILE A 214 12.26 7.75 3.34
N GLU A 215 13.22 7.19 4.06
CA GLU A 215 13.91 7.83 5.19
C GLU A 215 14.51 9.20 4.84
N PRO A 216 15.16 9.39 3.68
CA PRO A 216 15.67 10.73 3.30
C PRO A 216 14.56 11.80 3.23
N GLU A 217 13.40 11.42 2.72
CA GLU A 217 12.25 12.34 2.63
C GLU A 217 11.60 12.58 4.00
N VAL A 218 11.49 11.55 4.83
CA VAL A 218 11.03 11.68 6.22
C VAL A 218 11.90 12.68 6.96
N LYS A 219 13.22 12.55 6.89
CA LYS A 219 14.18 13.50 7.50
C LYS A 219 13.93 14.92 6.98
N ARG A 220 13.88 15.09 5.65
CA ARG A 220 13.66 16.39 5.03
C ARG A 220 12.38 17.09 5.49
N LEU A 221 11.30 16.32 5.71
CA LEU A 221 10.00 16.85 6.11
C LEU A 221 9.90 17.10 7.63
N THR A 222 10.71 16.43 8.44
CA THR A 222 10.69 16.53 9.91
C THR A 222 11.80 17.40 10.48
N ASP A 223 12.90 17.64 9.75
CA ASP A 223 13.94 18.60 10.13
C ASP A 223 13.41 20.04 9.96
N LYS A 224 12.91 20.60 11.06
CA LYS A 224 12.46 22.00 11.17
C LYS A 224 13.36 22.79 12.08
#